data_c315a1ed2a256d518a32d609ddbb15be
#
_entry.id   c315a1ed2a256d518a32d609ddbb15be
#
_cell.length_a   1.000
_cell.length_b   1.000
_cell.length_c   1.000
_cell.angle_alpha   90.00
_cell.angle_beta   90.00
_cell.angle_gamma   90.00
#
_symmetry.space_group_name_H-M   'P 1'
#
loop_
_entity.id
_entity.type
_entity.pdbx_description
1 polymer ?
#
loop_
_entity_poly.entity_id
_entity_poly.type
_entity_poly.pdbx_seq_one_letter_code
_entity_poly.pdbx_strand_id
1 'polypeptide(L)'
;EKKDGSWVVNQWLKKAVLLSFRLNDNMLIEGPGGANHWDKVPSKFAGWGENRFREAGFRSVPGSVVRQGAFIGKGVVLMPSFVNIGAFVDEGSMIDGWATVGSCAQIGKNVHISGGAGIGGVLEPLQADPVIIEDGAFIGALLRRDRQDGRCTNPFQDRDQRTAARLIARPAKLNG
;
A
#
# COMPACT_ATOMS: atom_id res chain seq x y z
N GLU A 1 -3.60 -4.83 -14.49
CA GLU A 1 -2.74 -4.42 -15.59
C GLU A 1 -3.41 -3.36 -16.46
N LYS A 2 -2.63 -2.59 -17.23
CA LYS A 2 -3.15 -1.57 -18.16
C LYS A 2 -3.13 -2.16 -19.57
N LYS A 3 -4.31 -2.26 -20.23
CA LYS A 3 -4.47 -2.72 -21.60
C LYS A 3 -5.18 -1.64 -22.41
N ASP A 4 -4.62 -1.27 -23.56
CA ASP A 4 -5.18 -0.26 -24.48
C ASP A 4 -5.61 1.04 -23.77
N GLY A 5 -4.78 1.51 -22.81
CA GLY A 5 -5.02 2.71 -22.02
C GLY A 5 -6.04 2.56 -20.89
N SER A 6 -6.69 1.42 -20.75
CA SER A 6 -7.67 1.13 -19.71
C SER A 6 -7.15 0.13 -18.67
N TRP A 7 -7.50 0.35 -17.40
CA TRP A 7 -7.18 -0.60 -16.34
C TRP A 7 -8.09 -1.84 -16.41
N VAL A 8 -7.45 -3.02 -16.38
CA VAL A 8 -8.13 -4.32 -16.36
C VAL A 8 -7.76 -5.04 -15.07
N VAL A 9 -8.76 -5.46 -14.30
CA VAL A 9 -8.56 -6.13 -13.02
C VAL A 9 -8.37 -7.64 -13.25
N ASN A 10 -7.25 -8.16 -12.78
CA ASN A 10 -6.96 -9.60 -12.78
C ASN A 10 -7.69 -10.29 -11.63
N GLN A 11 -8.98 -10.53 -11.77
CA GLN A 11 -9.84 -11.09 -10.72
C GLN A 11 -9.35 -12.45 -10.19
N TRP A 12 -8.65 -13.23 -11.01
CA TRP A 12 -8.09 -14.51 -10.60
C TRP A 12 -7.00 -14.37 -9.53
N LEU A 13 -6.19 -13.30 -9.56
CA LEU A 13 -5.18 -13.01 -8.52
C LEU A 13 -5.86 -12.72 -7.20
N LYS A 14 -6.90 -11.90 -7.21
CA LYS A 14 -7.70 -11.59 -6.03
C LYS A 14 -8.34 -12.85 -5.43
N LYS A 15 -8.91 -13.71 -6.30
CA LYS A 15 -9.46 -15.01 -5.88
C LYS A 15 -8.38 -15.92 -5.28
N ALA A 16 -7.17 -15.93 -5.84
CA ALA A 16 -6.04 -16.69 -5.32
C ALA A 16 -5.65 -16.25 -3.90
N VAL A 17 -5.61 -14.93 -3.65
CA VAL A 17 -5.36 -14.39 -2.30
C VAL A 17 -6.46 -14.81 -1.32
N LEU A 18 -7.73 -14.69 -1.70
CA LEU A 18 -8.85 -15.12 -0.86
C LEU A 18 -8.81 -16.62 -0.56
N LEU A 19 -8.45 -17.44 -1.56
CA LEU A 19 -8.30 -18.87 -1.40
C LEU A 19 -7.16 -19.22 -0.46
N SER A 20 -6.03 -18.50 -0.52
CA SER A 20 -4.89 -18.73 0.36
C SER A 20 -5.26 -18.59 1.84
N PHE A 21 -6.16 -17.68 2.20
CA PHE A 21 -6.66 -17.55 3.58
C PHE A 21 -7.48 -18.74 4.06
N ARG A 22 -8.08 -19.50 3.14
CA ARG A 22 -8.83 -20.72 3.46
C ARG A 22 -7.93 -21.96 3.51
N LEU A 23 -6.85 -21.96 2.72
CA LEU A 23 -5.91 -23.08 2.63
C LEU A 23 -4.82 -23.06 3.71
N ASN A 24 -4.61 -21.92 4.35
CA ASN A 24 -3.62 -21.79 5.41
C ASN A 24 -4.30 -21.54 6.75
N ASP A 25 -3.85 -22.25 7.77
CA ASP A 25 -4.21 -21.97 9.15
C ASP A 25 -3.36 -20.83 9.73
N ASN A 26 -3.80 -20.28 10.85
CA ASN A 26 -2.98 -19.36 11.61
C ASN A 26 -1.72 -20.06 12.11
N MET A 27 -0.60 -19.37 12.07
CA MET A 27 0.68 -19.84 12.56
C MET A 27 1.34 -18.82 13.48
N LEU A 28 2.22 -19.29 14.34
CA LEU A 28 3.06 -18.41 15.14
C LEU A 28 4.09 -17.74 14.22
N ILE A 29 4.13 -16.42 14.25
CA ILE A 29 5.06 -15.61 13.48
C ILE A 29 5.91 -14.82 14.47
N GLU A 30 7.20 -15.09 14.51
CA GLU A 30 8.14 -14.33 15.33
C GLU A 30 8.34 -12.94 14.77
N GLY A 31 8.22 -11.94 15.63
CA GLY A 31 8.41 -10.54 15.30
C GLY A 31 9.61 -9.91 15.98
N PRO A 32 9.92 -8.65 15.65
CA PRO A 32 11.01 -7.91 16.27
C PRO A 32 10.84 -7.80 17.79
N GLY A 33 11.97 -7.90 18.52
CA GLY A 33 11.98 -7.75 19.98
C GLY A 33 11.36 -8.90 20.74
N GLY A 34 11.20 -10.08 20.12
CA GLY A 34 10.61 -11.26 20.76
C GLY A 34 9.08 -11.22 20.84
N ALA A 35 8.44 -10.26 20.17
CA ALA A 35 6.99 -10.26 20.04
C ALA A 35 6.52 -11.39 19.14
N ASN A 36 5.47 -12.09 19.53
CA ASN A 36 4.84 -13.12 18.72
C ASN A 36 3.52 -12.62 18.14
N HIS A 37 3.27 -13.03 16.90
CA HIS A 37 2.03 -12.74 16.18
C HIS A 37 1.34 -14.04 15.80
N TRP A 38 0.02 -13.99 15.57
CA TRP A 38 -0.80 -15.14 15.21
C TRP A 38 -1.60 -14.80 13.96
N ASP A 39 -1.10 -15.19 12.78
CA ASP A 39 -1.71 -14.86 11.50
C ASP A 39 -1.45 -15.96 10.46
N LYS A 40 -2.19 -15.89 9.37
CA LYS A 40 -2.09 -16.78 8.19
C LYS A 40 -1.02 -16.32 7.19
N VAL A 41 -0.61 -15.06 7.22
CA VAL A 41 0.28 -14.46 6.22
C VAL A 41 1.56 -14.00 6.89
N PRO A 42 2.70 -14.65 6.61
CA PRO A 42 3.98 -14.25 7.16
C PRO A 42 4.44 -12.88 6.64
N SER A 43 5.46 -12.33 7.30
CA SER A 43 6.16 -11.16 6.76
C SER A 43 6.83 -11.49 5.42
N LYS A 44 6.79 -10.55 4.49
CA LYS A 44 7.56 -10.63 3.23
C LYS A 44 9.04 -10.83 3.48
N PHE A 45 9.55 -10.29 4.59
CA PHE A 45 10.97 -10.28 4.93
C PHE A 45 11.39 -11.48 5.80
N ALA A 46 10.50 -12.41 6.09
CA ALA A 46 10.84 -13.61 6.85
C ALA A 46 11.99 -14.38 6.18
N GLY A 47 13.07 -14.57 6.93
CA GLY A 47 14.28 -15.25 6.46
C GLY A 47 15.13 -14.47 5.43
N TRP A 48 14.88 -13.18 5.23
CA TRP A 48 15.72 -12.37 4.36
C TRP A 48 17.02 -11.97 5.03
N GLY A 49 18.14 -12.29 4.37
CA GLY A 49 19.47 -11.79 4.71
C GLY A 49 19.87 -10.58 3.87
N GLU A 50 21.05 -10.03 4.17
CA GLU A 50 21.59 -8.82 3.53
C GLU A 50 21.60 -8.90 2.00
N ASN A 51 22.05 -10.02 1.43
CA ASN A 51 22.13 -10.18 -0.02
C ASN A 51 20.78 -10.02 -0.70
N ARG A 52 19.71 -10.56 -0.10
CA ARG A 52 18.37 -10.45 -0.66
C ARG A 52 17.82 -9.04 -0.62
N PHE A 53 18.11 -8.27 0.44
CA PHE A 53 17.76 -6.84 0.49
C PHE A 53 18.55 -6.02 -0.54
N ARG A 54 19.85 -6.30 -0.71
CA ARG A 54 20.68 -5.63 -1.73
C ARG A 54 20.15 -5.89 -3.15
N GLU A 55 19.81 -7.12 -3.47
CA GLU A 55 19.24 -7.51 -4.75
C GLU A 55 17.88 -6.87 -5.00
N ALA A 56 17.02 -6.86 -4.00
CA ALA A 56 15.70 -6.24 -4.06
C ALA A 56 15.77 -4.72 -4.25
N GLY A 57 16.80 -4.05 -3.71
CA GLY A 57 17.15 -2.68 -4.01
C GLY A 57 16.22 -1.62 -3.43
N PHE A 58 15.44 -1.93 -2.41
CA PHE A 58 14.60 -0.97 -1.66
C PHE A 58 15.09 -0.81 -0.22
N ARG A 59 14.62 0.22 0.47
CA ARG A 59 14.92 0.48 1.88
C ARG A 59 13.69 0.19 2.74
N SER A 60 13.85 -0.62 3.78
CA SER A 60 12.84 -0.92 4.79
C SER A 60 13.33 -0.47 6.16
N VAL A 61 12.69 0.53 6.73
CA VAL A 61 13.01 1.08 8.05
C VAL A 61 12.48 0.11 9.12
N PRO A 62 13.18 -0.08 10.26
CA PRO A 62 12.65 -0.87 11.36
C PRO A 62 11.23 -0.47 11.74
N GLY A 63 10.34 -1.44 11.89
CA GLY A 63 8.91 -1.21 12.17
C GLY A 63 8.02 -1.11 10.94
N SER A 64 8.57 -1.18 9.72
CA SER A 64 7.75 -1.35 8.52
C SER A 64 7.26 -2.80 8.41
N VAL A 65 5.97 -2.97 8.12
CA VAL A 65 5.33 -4.28 7.97
C VAL A 65 4.90 -4.47 6.53
N VAL A 66 5.43 -5.49 5.87
CA VAL A 66 5.00 -5.89 4.52
C VAL A 66 4.56 -7.33 4.57
N ARG A 67 3.30 -7.61 4.23
CA ARG A 67 2.79 -8.98 4.18
C ARG A 67 3.31 -9.70 2.94
N GLN A 68 3.58 -10.99 3.07
CA GLN A 68 3.95 -11.83 1.93
C GLN A 68 2.88 -11.73 0.83
N GLY A 69 3.31 -11.73 -0.45
CA GLY A 69 2.42 -11.52 -1.58
C GLY A 69 2.27 -10.05 -2.01
N ALA A 70 2.83 -9.09 -1.26
CA ALA A 70 3.00 -7.72 -1.75
C ALA A 70 4.26 -7.59 -2.62
N PHE A 71 4.24 -6.71 -3.61
CA PHE A 71 5.40 -6.34 -4.42
C PHE A 71 5.96 -4.97 -4.00
N ILE A 72 7.29 -4.88 -3.89
CA ILE A 72 8.00 -3.64 -3.59
C ILE A 72 9.09 -3.45 -4.63
N GLY A 73 9.03 -2.38 -5.39
CA GLY A 73 9.97 -2.04 -6.47
C GLY A 73 11.30 -1.50 -5.96
N LYS A 74 12.28 -1.40 -6.88
CA LYS A 74 13.59 -0.82 -6.57
C LYS A 74 13.50 0.64 -6.19
N GLY A 75 14.38 1.10 -5.32
CA GLY A 75 14.41 2.48 -4.87
C GLY A 75 13.24 2.91 -3.99
N VAL A 76 12.30 2.02 -3.69
CA VAL A 76 11.21 2.31 -2.75
C VAL A 76 11.76 2.53 -1.35
N VAL A 77 11.17 3.48 -0.64
CA VAL A 77 11.43 3.72 0.78
C VAL A 77 10.19 3.39 1.59
N LEU A 78 10.31 2.42 2.47
CA LEU A 78 9.28 2.08 3.46
C LEU A 78 9.70 2.63 4.81
N MET A 79 9.08 3.70 5.26
CA MET A 79 9.12 4.12 6.66
C MET A 79 8.30 3.13 7.51
N PRO A 80 8.28 3.24 8.85
CA PRO A 80 7.37 2.41 9.66
C PRO A 80 5.93 2.54 9.16
N SER A 81 5.51 1.60 8.33
CA SER A 81 4.26 1.64 7.55
C SER A 81 3.73 0.23 7.35
N PHE A 82 2.54 0.10 6.79
CA PHE A 82 1.92 -1.20 6.55
C PHE A 82 1.59 -1.36 5.05
N VAL A 83 2.09 -2.44 4.44
CA VAL A 83 1.75 -2.83 3.06
C VAL A 83 1.10 -4.21 3.07
N ASN A 84 -0.15 -4.27 2.65
CA ASN A 84 -0.95 -5.49 2.72
C ASN A 84 -0.69 -6.44 1.55
N ILE A 85 -1.13 -7.70 1.71
CA ILE A 85 -1.02 -8.75 0.70
C ILE A 85 -1.65 -8.32 -0.63
N GLY A 86 -1.00 -8.68 -1.74
CA GLY A 86 -1.45 -8.33 -3.09
C GLY A 86 -1.21 -6.88 -3.51
N ALA A 87 -0.78 -6.02 -2.60
CA ALA A 87 -0.42 -4.65 -2.95
C ALA A 87 0.83 -4.60 -3.85
N PHE A 88 0.85 -3.63 -4.74
CA PHE A 88 1.97 -3.36 -5.63
C PHE A 88 2.45 -1.93 -5.38
N VAL A 89 3.74 -1.77 -5.07
CA VAL A 89 4.39 -0.47 -4.91
C VAL A 89 5.56 -0.40 -5.90
N ASP A 90 5.43 0.46 -6.89
CA ASP A 90 6.40 0.58 -7.98
C ASP A 90 7.61 1.44 -7.59
N GLU A 91 8.60 1.45 -8.48
CA GLU A 91 9.95 1.99 -8.28
C GLU A 91 9.97 3.44 -7.81
N GLY A 92 10.92 3.76 -6.92
CA GLY A 92 11.18 5.12 -6.46
C GLY A 92 10.12 5.73 -5.56
N SER A 93 9.07 4.99 -5.22
CA SER A 93 7.97 5.49 -4.37
C SER A 93 8.35 5.50 -2.89
N MET A 94 7.69 6.35 -2.10
CA MET A 94 7.83 6.42 -0.65
C MET A 94 6.50 6.13 0.04
N ILE A 95 6.53 5.21 0.98
CA ILE A 95 5.43 4.95 1.91
C ILE A 95 5.89 5.47 3.27
N ASP A 96 5.40 6.63 3.65
CA ASP A 96 5.87 7.38 4.80
C ASP A 96 5.30 6.84 6.12
N GLY A 97 5.75 7.41 7.26
CA GLY A 97 5.47 6.91 8.59
C GLY A 97 3.98 6.69 8.88
N TRP A 98 3.63 5.49 9.33
CA TRP A 98 2.25 5.08 9.67
C TRP A 98 1.25 5.15 8.49
N ALA A 99 1.74 5.31 7.26
CA ALA A 99 0.90 5.16 6.09
C ALA A 99 0.53 3.69 5.86
N THR A 100 -0.61 3.45 5.22
CA THR A 100 -1.07 2.11 4.89
C THR A 100 -1.36 1.98 3.41
N VAL A 101 -0.93 0.86 2.82
CA VAL A 101 -1.30 0.44 1.48
C VAL A 101 -2.17 -0.81 1.60
N GLY A 102 -3.46 -0.66 1.32
CA GLY A 102 -4.44 -1.71 1.46
C GLY A 102 -4.24 -2.87 0.47
N SER A 103 -4.91 -3.97 0.74
CA SER A 103 -4.80 -5.19 -0.07
C SER A 103 -5.12 -4.92 -1.55
N CYS A 104 -4.25 -5.44 -2.43
CA CYS A 104 -4.34 -5.32 -3.88
C CYS A 104 -4.24 -3.88 -4.44
N ALA A 105 -4.02 -2.85 -3.62
CA ALA A 105 -3.82 -1.49 -4.11
C ALA A 105 -2.58 -1.41 -5.02
N GLN A 106 -2.65 -0.58 -6.05
CA GLN A 106 -1.61 -0.41 -7.05
C GLN A 106 -1.04 1.00 -6.95
N ILE A 107 0.21 1.11 -6.53
CA ILE A 107 0.94 2.37 -6.40
C ILE A 107 1.96 2.46 -7.52
N GLY A 108 1.86 3.49 -8.35
CA GLY A 108 2.74 3.75 -9.47
C GLY A 108 4.14 4.18 -9.06
N LYS A 109 4.93 4.61 -10.06
CA LYS A 109 6.31 5.04 -9.88
C LYS A 109 6.41 6.43 -9.27
N ASN A 110 7.45 6.65 -8.44
CA ASN A 110 7.74 7.96 -7.85
C ASN A 110 6.53 8.60 -7.13
N VAL A 111 5.70 7.76 -6.51
CA VAL A 111 4.55 8.19 -5.70
C VAL A 111 5.01 8.44 -4.27
N HIS A 112 4.47 9.48 -3.64
CA HIS A 112 4.66 9.72 -2.21
C HIS A 112 3.33 9.56 -1.48
N ILE A 113 3.25 8.57 -0.60
CA ILE A 113 2.14 8.41 0.35
C ILE A 113 2.61 8.99 1.68
N SER A 114 2.07 10.15 2.06
CA SER A 114 2.48 10.87 3.26
C SER A 114 2.10 10.15 4.55
N GLY A 115 2.75 10.54 5.64
CA GLY A 115 2.54 9.94 6.95
C GLY A 115 1.06 9.92 7.39
N GLY A 116 0.62 8.78 7.88
CA GLY A 116 -0.76 8.54 8.32
C GLY A 116 -1.80 8.43 7.20
N ALA A 117 -1.43 8.62 5.93
CA ALA A 117 -2.36 8.45 4.84
C ALA A 117 -2.68 6.97 4.60
N GLY A 118 -3.94 6.66 4.28
CA GLY A 118 -4.42 5.30 4.06
C GLY A 118 -4.95 5.10 2.64
N ILE A 119 -4.41 4.11 1.93
CA ILE A 119 -4.93 3.64 0.66
C ILE A 119 -5.79 2.42 0.91
N GLY A 120 -7.06 2.46 0.49
CA GLY A 120 -8.03 1.39 0.74
C GLY A 120 -7.69 0.06 0.09
N GLY A 121 -8.11 -1.03 0.72
CA GLY A 121 -7.99 -2.39 0.20
C GLY A 121 -9.30 -2.91 -0.40
N VAL A 122 -9.26 -4.12 -0.97
CA VAL A 122 -10.42 -4.72 -1.67
C VAL A 122 -10.77 -6.14 -1.22
N LEU A 123 -10.13 -6.67 -0.20
CA LEU A 123 -10.33 -8.06 0.24
C LEU A 123 -11.31 -8.18 1.41
N GLU A 124 -11.24 -7.27 2.39
CA GLU A 124 -12.03 -7.35 3.63
C GLU A 124 -12.45 -5.93 4.06
N PRO A 125 -13.69 -5.50 3.76
CA PRO A 125 -14.73 -6.20 2.99
C PRO A 125 -14.37 -6.32 1.51
N LEU A 126 -15.00 -7.29 0.84
CA LEU A 126 -14.76 -7.53 -0.58
C LEU A 126 -15.24 -6.36 -1.42
N GLN A 127 -14.32 -5.68 -2.09
CA GLN A 127 -14.57 -4.59 -3.02
C GLN A 127 -14.40 -5.05 -4.46
N ALA A 128 -15.02 -4.36 -5.42
CA ALA A 128 -14.96 -4.74 -6.83
C ALA A 128 -13.57 -4.53 -7.43
N ASP A 129 -13.04 -3.31 -7.33
CA ASP A 129 -11.80 -2.91 -7.99
C ASP A 129 -10.76 -2.39 -6.99
N PRO A 130 -9.46 -2.64 -7.23
CA PRO A 130 -8.39 -2.08 -6.42
C PRO A 130 -8.27 -0.57 -6.59
N VAL A 131 -7.78 0.10 -5.56
CA VAL A 131 -7.38 1.49 -5.65
C VAL A 131 -6.09 1.58 -6.47
N ILE A 132 -6.05 2.53 -7.41
CA ILE A 132 -4.90 2.77 -8.27
C ILE A 132 -4.43 4.21 -8.05
N ILE A 133 -3.16 4.37 -7.73
CA ILE A 133 -2.47 5.66 -7.65
C ILE A 133 -1.48 5.70 -8.81
N GLU A 134 -1.70 6.62 -9.74
CA GLU A 134 -0.86 6.78 -10.94
C GLU A 134 0.51 7.37 -10.59
N ASP A 135 1.47 7.24 -11.53
CA ASP A 135 2.85 7.68 -11.37
C ASP A 135 2.97 9.16 -10.97
N GLY A 136 3.94 9.46 -10.12
CA GLY A 136 4.24 10.83 -9.68
C GLY A 136 3.21 11.47 -8.76
N ALA A 137 2.19 10.73 -8.31
CA ALA A 137 1.18 11.26 -7.42
C ALA A 137 1.74 11.55 -6.03
N PHE A 138 1.19 12.59 -5.38
CA PHE A 138 1.46 12.91 -3.98
C PHE A 138 0.16 12.81 -3.19
N ILE A 139 0.11 11.90 -2.24
CA ILE A 139 -1.02 11.74 -1.32
C ILE A 139 -0.67 12.41 -0.01
N GLY A 140 -1.33 13.52 0.29
CA GLY A 140 -1.08 14.34 1.47
C GLY A 140 -1.48 13.65 2.78
N ALA A 141 -0.84 14.07 3.87
CA ALA A 141 -1.22 13.67 5.22
C ALA A 141 -2.60 14.23 5.60
N LEU A 142 -3.29 13.55 6.51
CA LEU A 142 -4.62 13.97 6.98
C LEU A 142 -4.60 15.34 7.67
N LEU A 143 -3.49 15.72 8.30
CA LEU A 143 -3.29 17.01 8.95
C LEU A 143 -1.97 17.62 8.48
N ARG A 144 -2.01 18.86 8.07
CA ARG A 144 -0.84 19.64 7.70
C ARG A 144 -0.75 20.86 8.61
N ARG A 145 0.43 21.11 9.17
CA ARG A 145 0.70 22.37 9.85
C ARG A 145 0.88 23.46 8.81
N ASP A 146 0.09 24.52 8.87
CA ASP A 146 0.33 25.71 8.07
C ASP A 146 1.66 26.35 8.49
N ARG A 147 2.52 26.68 7.52
CA ARG A 147 3.82 27.28 7.79
C ARG A 147 3.72 28.75 8.22
N GLN A 148 2.58 29.40 7.94
CA GLN A 148 2.40 30.83 8.19
C GLN A 148 1.84 31.12 9.59
N ASP A 149 0.90 30.35 10.09
CA ASP A 149 0.23 30.63 11.36
C ASP A 149 0.35 29.51 12.42
N GLY A 150 0.98 28.40 12.07
CA GLY A 150 1.18 27.25 12.95
C GLY A 150 -0.08 26.44 13.27
N ARG A 151 -1.20 26.72 12.61
CA ARG A 151 -2.44 25.96 12.78
C ARG A 151 -2.40 24.64 12.00
N CYS A 152 -3.07 23.62 12.54
CA CYS A 152 -3.31 22.39 11.80
C CYS A 152 -4.54 22.57 10.91
N THR A 153 -4.38 22.48 9.59
CA THR A 153 -5.48 22.55 8.64
C THR A 153 -5.73 21.20 8.01
N ASN A 154 -6.99 20.93 7.65
CA ASN A 154 -7.33 19.77 6.85
C ASN A 154 -7.02 20.10 5.37
N PRO A 155 -6.09 19.40 4.70
CA PRO A 155 -5.70 19.71 3.33
C PRO A 155 -6.84 19.57 2.31
N PHE A 156 -7.95 18.93 2.68
CA PHE A 156 -9.14 18.84 1.83
C PHE A 156 -10.04 20.09 1.87
N GLN A 157 -9.75 21.07 2.73
CA GLN A 157 -10.49 22.34 2.79
C GLN A 157 -9.90 23.43 1.90
N ASP A 158 -8.67 23.29 1.45
CA ASP A 158 -8.00 24.29 0.60
C ASP A 158 -8.16 23.92 -0.89
N ARG A 159 -9.15 24.55 -1.56
CA ARG A 159 -9.54 24.25 -2.94
C ARG A 159 -8.54 24.74 -4.00
N ASP A 160 -7.40 25.32 -3.62
CA ASP A 160 -6.50 26.00 -4.57
C ASP A 160 -5.17 25.28 -4.84
N GLN A 161 -4.95 24.07 -4.32
CA GLN A 161 -3.81 23.26 -4.72
C GLN A 161 -4.18 22.29 -5.84
N ARG A 162 -3.99 22.74 -7.08
CA ARG A 162 -4.13 21.96 -8.32
C ARG A 162 -3.01 20.93 -8.42
N THR A 163 -3.11 19.88 -7.65
CA THR A 163 -2.53 18.56 -7.97
C THR A 163 -3.31 17.52 -7.17
N ALA A 164 -4.61 17.46 -7.41
CA ALA A 164 -5.40 16.35 -6.94
C ALA A 164 -5.02 15.13 -7.76
N ALA A 165 -4.45 14.12 -7.11
CA ALA A 165 -4.43 12.79 -7.67
C ALA A 165 -5.85 12.47 -8.17
N ARG A 166 -6.00 12.13 -9.45
CA ARG A 166 -7.28 11.66 -9.98
C ARG A 166 -7.57 10.33 -9.33
N LEU A 167 -8.32 10.37 -8.23
CA LEU A 167 -8.94 9.20 -7.67
C LEU A 167 -9.99 8.74 -8.69
N ILE A 168 -9.67 7.75 -9.52
CA ILE A 168 -10.65 7.12 -10.40
C ILE A 168 -11.41 6.09 -9.58
N ALA A 169 -12.24 6.55 -8.66
CA ALA A 169 -13.32 5.74 -8.11
C ALA A 169 -14.47 5.77 -9.13
N ARG A 170 -14.57 4.77 -9.99
CA ARG A 170 -15.78 4.55 -10.78
C ARG A 170 -16.84 3.93 -9.85
N PRO A 171 -18.06 4.51 -9.76
CA PRO A 171 -19.14 3.86 -9.03
C PRO A 171 -19.48 2.53 -9.72
N ALA A 172 -19.58 1.46 -8.93
CA ALA A 172 -20.09 0.19 -9.40
C ALA A 172 -21.50 0.41 -9.95
N LYS A 173 -21.71 0.13 -11.23
CA LYS A 173 -23.08 -0.04 -11.75
C LYS A 173 -23.59 -1.35 -11.16
N LEU A 174 -24.51 -1.26 -10.22
CA LEU A 174 -25.37 -2.34 -9.80
C LEU A 174 -26.27 -2.66 -11.01
N ASN A 175 -25.93 -3.68 -11.77
CA ASN A 175 -26.85 -4.30 -12.69
C ASN A 175 -27.69 -5.25 -11.89
N GLY A 176 -29.03 -5.01 -11.89
CA GLY A 176 -30.05 -5.86 -11.31
C GLY A 176 -30.17 -7.23 -12.00
#